data_e296f1155efc3ac26516b535d77afc64
#
_entry.id   e296f1155efc3ac26516b535d77afc64
#
_cell.length_a   1.000
_cell.length_b   1.000
_cell.length_c   1.000
_cell.angle_alpha   90.00
_cell.angle_beta   90.00
_cell.angle_gamma   90.00
#
_symmetry.space_group_name_H-M   'P 1'
#
loop_
_entity.id
_entity.type
_entity.pdbx_description
1 polymer ?
#
loop_
_entity_poly.entity_id
_entity_poly.type
_entity_poly.pdbx_seq_one_letter_code
_entity_poly.pdbx_strand_id
1 'polypeptide(L)'
;MRIFNTYGPRMHPNDGRVVSNFIVQALRGQDITMFGDGQQTRSFCFVDDLIEAMVRMMATDASLTGPINIGNPGECSMLQLAEAVVRLTGSRSKLVFKPLPSDDPKQRCPDISMAQAQLGWQPQVSLEDGLAPTIAYFRRLILG
;
A
#
# COMPACT_ATOMS: atom_id res chain seq x y z
N MET A 1 4.50 -3.73 -17.79
CA MET A 1 3.87 -2.90 -16.74
C MET A 1 4.92 -2.40 -15.77
N ARG A 2 4.73 -1.22 -15.24
CA ARG A 2 5.52 -0.67 -14.14
C ARG A 2 4.63 -0.60 -12.90
N ILE A 3 4.92 -1.45 -11.91
CA ILE A 3 4.08 -1.63 -10.72
C ILE A 3 4.57 -0.71 -9.61
N PHE A 4 3.66 0.09 -9.07
CA PHE A 4 3.90 0.94 -7.91
C PHE A 4 3.49 0.21 -6.63
N ASN A 5 3.66 0.85 -5.46
CA ASN A 5 3.42 0.22 -4.16
C ASN A 5 2.08 -0.53 -4.13
N THR A 6 2.15 -1.82 -3.88
CA THR A 6 0.99 -2.72 -3.81
C THR A 6 0.95 -3.36 -2.43
N TYR A 7 -0.25 -3.53 -1.90
CA TYR A 7 -0.49 -4.18 -0.60
C TYR A 7 -1.71 -5.08 -0.68
N GLY A 8 -1.84 -5.99 0.27
CA GLY A 8 -2.99 -6.87 0.36
C GLY A 8 -2.71 -8.11 1.19
N PRO A 9 -3.70 -9.01 1.31
CA PRO A 9 -3.50 -10.32 1.91
C PRO A 9 -2.35 -11.08 1.22
N ARG A 10 -1.71 -11.97 1.96
CA ARG A 10 -0.56 -12.79 1.54
C ARG A 10 0.76 -12.02 1.39
N MET A 11 0.82 -10.75 1.81
CA MET A 11 2.12 -10.12 2.05
C MET A 11 2.87 -10.88 3.13
N HIS A 12 4.19 -10.91 3.03
CA HIS A 12 5.02 -11.49 4.08
C HIS A 12 5.13 -10.50 5.26
N PRO A 13 4.93 -10.95 6.51
CA PRO A 13 4.94 -10.04 7.67
C PRO A 13 6.29 -9.36 7.91
N ASN A 14 7.38 -9.93 7.41
CA ASN A 14 8.73 -9.40 7.58
C ASN A 14 9.34 -8.94 6.24
N ASP A 15 8.53 -8.45 5.31
CA ASP A 15 9.04 -7.99 4.01
C ASP A 15 9.67 -6.60 4.04
N GLY A 16 9.66 -5.93 5.19
CA GLY A 16 10.25 -4.62 5.38
C GLY A 16 9.44 -3.45 4.84
N ARG A 17 8.25 -3.69 4.31
CA ARG A 17 7.39 -2.64 3.77
C ARG A 17 6.59 -1.95 4.88
N VAL A 18 6.25 -0.68 4.63
CA VAL A 18 5.58 0.14 5.66
C VAL A 18 4.22 -0.42 6.07
N VAL A 19 3.39 -0.90 5.12
CA VAL A 19 2.06 -1.43 5.43
C VAL A 19 2.17 -2.67 6.32
N SER A 20 3.00 -3.64 5.94
CA SER A 20 3.20 -4.84 6.75
C SER A 20 3.81 -4.52 8.10
N ASN A 21 4.82 -3.65 8.14
CA ASN A 21 5.45 -3.25 9.41
C ASN A 21 4.45 -2.64 10.39
N PHE A 22 3.62 -1.70 9.93
CA PHE A 22 2.64 -1.04 10.79
C PHE A 22 1.58 -2.03 11.30
N ILE A 23 1.09 -2.92 10.43
CA ILE A 23 0.10 -3.92 10.82
C ILE A 23 0.69 -4.90 11.85
N VAL A 24 1.90 -5.40 11.61
CA VAL A 24 2.56 -6.34 12.52
C VAL A 24 2.80 -5.69 13.89
N GLN A 25 3.33 -4.48 13.91
CA GLN A 25 3.56 -3.75 15.14
C GLN A 25 2.26 -3.53 15.91
N ALA A 26 1.21 -3.08 15.22
CA ALA A 26 -0.09 -2.83 15.84
C ALA A 26 -0.71 -4.12 16.41
N LEU A 27 -0.67 -5.22 15.68
CA LEU A 27 -1.23 -6.51 16.13
C LEU A 27 -0.48 -7.10 17.30
N ARG A 28 0.83 -6.84 17.41
CA ARG A 28 1.66 -7.30 18.53
C ARG A 28 1.65 -6.36 19.72
N GLY A 29 0.92 -5.25 19.65
CA GLY A 29 0.88 -4.26 20.72
C GLY A 29 2.20 -3.50 20.88
N GLN A 30 3.06 -3.53 19.85
CA GLN A 30 4.32 -2.79 19.82
C GLN A 30 4.10 -1.36 19.36
N ASP A 31 5.02 -0.44 19.72
CA ASP A 31 4.97 0.90 19.18
C ASP A 31 5.18 0.90 17.66
N ILE A 32 4.43 1.75 16.97
CA ILE A 32 4.59 1.91 15.52
C ILE A 32 5.72 2.90 15.26
N THR A 33 6.74 2.44 14.58
CA THR A 33 7.91 3.26 14.24
C THR A 33 7.61 4.15 13.03
N MET A 34 7.62 5.46 13.26
CA MET A 34 7.43 6.48 12.23
C MET A 34 8.77 7.14 11.92
N PHE A 35 9.15 7.19 10.64
CA PHE A 35 10.36 7.90 10.23
C PHE A 35 10.04 9.34 9.84
N GLY A 36 10.84 10.29 10.33
CA GLY A 36 10.58 11.71 10.18
C GLY A 36 9.36 12.16 10.98
N ASP A 37 8.62 13.13 10.45
CA ASP A 37 7.40 13.67 11.07
C ASP A 37 6.12 12.96 10.62
N GLY A 38 6.24 11.97 9.75
CA GLY A 38 5.09 11.22 9.22
C GLY A 38 4.32 11.95 8.12
N GLN A 39 4.78 13.12 7.68
CA GLN A 39 4.09 13.92 6.65
C GLN A 39 4.46 13.52 5.23
N GLN A 40 5.51 12.72 5.03
CA GLN A 40 5.82 12.18 3.72
C GLN A 40 4.65 11.34 3.21
N THR A 41 4.35 11.49 1.92
CA THR A 41 3.21 10.82 1.30
C THR A 41 3.63 9.64 0.45
N ARG A 42 2.77 8.63 0.39
CA ARG A 42 2.88 7.48 -0.50
C ARG A 42 1.49 7.14 -1.01
N SER A 43 1.46 6.45 -2.12
CA SER A 43 0.23 5.87 -2.65
C SER A 43 0.33 4.36 -2.60
N PHE A 44 -0.78 3.70 -2.32
CA PHE A 44 -0.85 2.25 -2.18
C PHE A 44 -1.99 1.69 -3.02
N CYS A 45 -1.68 0.71 -3.86
CA CYS A 45 -2.66 0.02 -4.69
C CYS A 45 -3.01 -1.32 -4.06
N PHE A 46 -4.30 -1.58 -3.87
CA PHE A 46 -4.74 -2.89 -3.38
C PHE A 46 -4.48 -3.97 -4.42
N VAL A 47 -4.10 -5.16 -3.96
CA VAL A 47 -3.64 -6.24 -4.83
C VAL A 47 -4.67 -6.66 -5.87
N ASP A 48 -5.96 -6.67 -5.53
CA ASP A 48 -7.01 -7.05 -6.48
C ASP A 48 -7.10 -6.06 -7.64
N ASP A 49 -6.91 -4.76 -7.38
CA ASP A 49 -6.84 -3.75 -8.42
C ASP A 49 -5.64 -3.99 -9.36
N LEU A 50 -4.49 -4.36 -8.78
CA LEU A 50 -3.31 -4.70 -9.59
C LEU A 50 -3.57 -5.92 -10.47
N ILE A 51 -4.18 -6.97 -9.93
CA ILE A 51 -4.48 -8.20 -10.68
C ILE A 51 -5.45 -7.89 -11.84
N GLU A 52 -6.46 -7.06 -11.61
CA GLU A 52 -7.37 -6.64 -12.67
C GLU A 52 -6.61 -5.92 -13.80
N ALA A 53 -5.65 -5.06 -13.46
CA ALA A 53 -4.80 -4.41 -14.46
C ALA A 53 -3.97 -5.42 -15.25
N MET A 54 -3.43 -6.43 -14.57
CA MET A 54 -2.67 -7.51 -15.23
C MET A 54 -3.53 -8.29 -16.22
N VAL A 55 -4.74 -8.67 -15.82
CA VAL A 55 -5.69 -9.40 -16.68
C VAL A 55 -6.02 -8.57 -17.92
N ARG A 56 -6.32 -7.29 -17.74
CA ARG A 56 -6.59 -6.38 -18.86
C ARG A 56 -5.38 -6.23 -19.79
N MET A 57 -4.19 -6.12 -19.21
CA MET A 57 -2.95 -6.02 -19.99
C MET A 57 -2.72 -7.27 -20.85
N MET A 58 -2.98 -8.45 -20.30
CA MET A 58 -2.86 -9.72 -21.03
C MET A 58 -3.85 -9.85 -22.19
N ALA A 59 -4.97 -9.15 -22.13
CA ALA A 59 -6.00 -9.15 -23.17
C ALA A 59 -5.77 -8.09 -24.25
N THR A 60 -4.70 -7.29 -24.16
CA THR A 60 -4.41 -6.24 -25.14
C THR A 60 -3.76 -6.82 -26.41
N ASP A 61 -3.78 -6.02 -27.48
CA ASP A 61 -3.09 -6.33 -28.72
C ASP A 61 -1.58 -6.32 -28.54
N ALA A 62 -0.86 -7.12 -29.32
CA ALA A 62 0.60 -7.23 -29.28
C ALA A 62 1.31 -5.91 -29.61
N SER A 63 0.64 -4.96 -30.24
CA SER A 63 1.20 -3.62 -30.52
C SER A 63 1.35 -2.77 -29.27
N LEU A 64 0.63 -3.10 -28.17
CA LEU A 64 0.73 -2.37 -26.90
C LEU A 64 1.89 -2.94 -26.09
N THR A 65 3.06 -2.33 -26.21
CA THR A 65 4.29 -2.83 -25.61
C THR A 65 4.66 -2.17 -24.27
N GLY A 66 3.96 -1.08 -23.89
CA GLY A 66 4.21 -0.36 -22.65
C GLY A 66 5.50 0.49 -22.70
N PRO A 67 6.05 0.90 -21.56
CA PRO A 67 5.58 0.58 -20.20
C PRO A 67 4.28 1.32 -19.81
N ILE A 68 3.45 0.67 -19.00
CA ILE A 68 2.24 1.26 -18.45
C ILE A 68 2.35 1.25 -16.92
N ASN A 69 2.17 2.42 -16.30
CA ASN A 69 2.17 2.56 -14.85
C ASN A 69 0.88 2.03 -14.27
N ILE A 70 0.99 1.13 -13.29
CA ILE A 70 -0.13 0.58 -12.53
C ILE A 70 0.08 0.90 -11.06
N GLY A 71 -0.86 1.63 -10.49
CA GLY A 71 -0.81 2.05 -9.09
C GLY A 71 -2.03 2.88 -8.73
N ASN A 72 -2.06 3.37 -7.52
CA ASN A 72 -3.13 4.25 -7.04
C ASN A 72 -2.59 5.69 -6.96
N PRO A 73 -3.17 6.65 -7.69
CA PRO A 73 -2.73 8.03 -7.60
C PRO A 73 -3.17 8.75 -6.32
N GLY A 74 -4.09 8.16 -5.53
CA GLY A 74 -4.50 8.72 -4.25
C GLY A 74 -3.36 8.60 -3.23
N GLU A 75 -2.95 9.72 -2.67
CA GLU A 75 -1.85 9.77 -1.70
C GLU A 75 -2.37 9.80 -0.26
N CYS A 76 -1.62 9.20 0.65
CA CYS A 76 -1.81 9.36 2.08
C CYS A 76 -0.46 9.62 2.75
N SER A 77 -0.47 10.37 3.86
CA SER A 77 0.72 10.52 4.68
C SER A 77 0.98 9.23 5.47
N MET A 78 2.22 9.04 5.89
CA MET A 78 2.57 7.91 6.75
C MET A 78 1.80 7.98 8.07
N LEU A 79 1.55 9.19 8.58
CA LEU A 79 0.76 9.40 9.77
C LEU A 79 -0.69 8.90 9.58
N GLN A 80 -1.33 9.26 8.47
CA GLN A 80 -2.68 8.80 8.13
C GLN A 80 -2.75 7.28 8.01
N LEU A 81 -1.75 6.65 7.40
CA LEU A 81 -1.67 5.20 7.30
C LEU A 81 -1.57 4.55 8.68
N ALA A 82 -0.69 5.05 9.55
CA ALA A 82 -0.52 4.53 10.91
C ALA A 82 -1.80 4.67 11.73
N GLU A 83 -2.46 5.81 11.65
CA GLU A 83 -3.73 6.07 12.35
C GLU A 83 -4.83 5.11 11.89
N ALA A 84 -4.94 4.88 10.58
CA ALA A 84 -5.89 3.92 10.02
C ALA A 84 -5.62 2.49 10.51
N VAL A 85 -4.35 2.08 10.53
CA VAL A 85 -3.96 0.75 11.03
C VAL A 85 -4.28 0.60 12.52
N VAL A 86 -3.96 1.58 13.34
CA VAL A 86 -4.28 1.54 14.78
C VAL A 86 -5.80 1.43 15.00
N ARG A 87 -6.57 2.23 14.29
CA ARG A 87 -8.04 2.22 14.39
C ARG A 87 -8.64 0.89 13.96
N LEU A 88 -8.20 0.36 12.81
CA LEU A 88 -8.74 -0.88 12.25
C LEU A 88 -8.31 -2.14 13.00
N THR A 89 -7.15 -2.12 13.65
CA THR A 89 -6.68 -3.23 14.48
C THR A 89 -7.25 -3.17 15.90
N GLY A 90 -7.74 -2.03 16.34
CA GLY A 90 -8.13 -1.80 17.73
C GLY A 90 -6.93 -1.76 18.67
N SER A 91 -5.74 -1.52 18.16
CA SER A 91 -4.49 -1.54 18.92
C SER A 91 -4.36 -0.29 19.83
N ARG A 92 -3.62 -0.46 20.92
CA ARG A 92 -3.20 0.63 21.82
C ARG A 92 -1.79 1.10 21.51
N SER A 93 -1.22 0.70 20.38
CA SER A 93 0.14 1.09 19.97
C SER A 93 0.28 2.60 19.88
N LYS A 94 1.42 3.10 20.35
CA LYS A 94 1.79 4.51 20.23
C LYS A 94 2.67 4.70 19.01
N LEU A 95 2.69 5.93 18.48
CA LEU A 95 3.58 6.30 17.39
C LEU A 95 4.90 6.79 17.98
N VAL A 96 6.02 6.20 17.53
CA VAL A 96 7.36 6.60 17.94
C VAL A 96 8.09 7.13 16.71
N PHE A 97 8.62 8.34 16.81
CA PHE A 97 9.25 9.04 15.68
C PHE A 97 10.76 8.83 15.72
N LYS A 98 11.34 8.48 14.58
CA LYS A 98 12.79 8.30 14.38
C LYS A 98 13.27 9.16 13.22
N PRO A 99 14.59 9.50 13.17
CA PRO A 99 15.12 10.29 12.07
C PRO A 99 14.84 9.66 10.69
N LEU A 100 14.44 10.50 9.73
CA LEU A 100 14.20 10.08 8.36
C LEU A 100 15.55 9.78 7.67
N PRO A 101 15.69 8.64 6.95
CA PRO A 101 16.85 8.41 6.10
C PRO A 101 17.01 9.51 5.05
N SER A 102 18.25 9.91 4.77
CA SER A 102 18.56 11.07 3.92
C SER A 102 18.11 10.95 2.45
N ASP A 103 17.93 9.73 1.98
CA ASP A 103 17.58 9.39 0.60
C ASP A 103 16.14 8.89 0.42
N ASP A 104 15.30 9.02 1.44
CA ASP A 104 13.89 8.65 1.30
C ASP A 104 13.14 9.72 0.49
N PRO A 105 12.55 9.37 -0.67
CA PRO A 105 11.80 10.32 -1.47
C PRO A 105 10.60 10.87 -0.70
N LYS A 106 10.38 12.16 -0.79
CA LYS A 106 9.25 12.82 -0.12
C LYS A 106 7.91 12.39 -0.69
N GLN A 107 7.89 12.05 -1.98
CA GLN A 107 6.66 11.72 -2.70
C GLN A 107 6.91 10.65 -3.76
N ARG A 108 5.99 9.71 -3.87
CA ARG A 108 5.91 8.73 -4.97
C ARG A 108 4.45 8.57 -5.35
N CYS A 109 4.06 9.17 -6.46
CA CYS A 109 2.70 9.10 -6.98
C CYS A 109 2.74 8.66 -8.44
N PRO A 110 2.06 7.57 -8.83
CA PRO A 110 2.03 7.14 -10.23
C PRO A 110 1.10 8.01 -11.07
N ASP A 111 1.52 8.29 -12.29
CA ASP A 111 0.63 8.77 -13.33
C ASP A 111 0.05 7.56 -14.06
N ILE A 112 -1.27 7.35 -13.91
CA ILE A 112 -1.98 6.20 -14.49
C ILE A 112 -2.80 6.56 -15.73
N SER A 113 -2.54 7.71 -16.34
CA SER A 113 -3.31 8.16 -17.52
C SER A 113 -3.27 7.17 -18.67
N MET A 114 -2.14 6.50 -18.91
CA MET A 114 -2.04 5.46 -19.94
C MET A 114 -2.88 4.22 -19.58
N ALA A 115 -2.88 3.81 -18.31
CA ALA A 115 -3.71 2.68 -17.87
C ALA A 115 -5.20 2.98 -18.07
N GLN A 116 -5.62 4.19 -17.76
CA GLN A 116 -7.00 4.63 -18.00
C GLN A 116 -7.34 4.63 -19.50
N ALA A 117 -6.46 5.18 -20.33
CA ALA A 117 -6.69 5.30 -21.77
C ALA A 117 -6.60 3.98 -22.52
N GLN A 118 -5.60 3.15 -22.21
CA GLN A 118 -5.29 1.93 -22.97
C GLN A 118 -5.96 0.67 -22.38
N LEU A 119 -6.18 0.62 -21.08
CA LEU A 119 -6.76 -0.54 -20.41
C LEU A 119 -8.18 -0.29 -19.88
N GLY A 120 -8.64 0.96 -19.89
CA GLY A 120 -9.89 1.33 -19.23
C GLY A 120 -9.86 1.03 -17.73
N TRP A 121 -8.69 1.07 -17.12
CA TRP A 121 -8.46 0.65 -15.75
C TRP A 121 -8.15 1.83 -14.83
N GLN A 122 -8.69 1.76 -13.64
CA GLN A 122 -8.31 2.62 -12.51
C GLN A 122 -8.51 1.83 -11.21
N PRO A 123 -7.80 2.19 -10.12
CA PRO A 123 -8.01 1.51 -8.84
C PRO A 123 -9.41 1.82 -8.29
N GLN A 124 -10.05 0.82 -7.70
CA GLN A 124 -11.42 0.90 -7.18
C GLN A 124 -11.47 0.78 -5.64
N VAL A 125 -10.45 0.19 -5.02
CA VAL A 125 -10.46 -0.13 -3.59
C VAL A 125 -9.81 1.01 -2.82
N SER A 126 -10.54 1.56 -1.83
CA SER A 126 -10.00 2.57 -0.92
C SER A 126 -8.96 1.96 0.01
N LEU A 127 -8.13 2.80 0.63
CA LEU A 127 -7.13 2.35 1.59
C LEU A 127 -7.77 1.57 2.75
N GLU A 128 -8.86 2.08 3.32
CA GLU A 128 -9.56 1.40 4.42
C GLU A 128 -10.15 0.05 3.99
N ASP A 129 -10.80 0.01 2.83
CA ASP A 129 -11.40 -1.21 2.31
C ASP A 129 -10.34 -2.26 1.97
N GLY A 130 -9.16 -1.86 1.55
CA GLY A 130 -8.04 -2.76 1.31
C GLY A 130 -7.31 -3.18 2.59
N LEU A 131 -7.21 -2.29 3.58
CA LEU A 131 -6.57 -2.62 4.87
C LEU A 131 -7.36 -3.66 5.66
N ALA A 132 -8.68 -3.62 5.62
CA ALA A 132 -9.51 -4.54 6.38
C ALA A 132 -9.19 -6.03 6.10
N PRO A 133 -9.24 -6.53 4.85
CA PRO A 133 -8.87 -7.91 4.56
C PRO A 133 -7.38 -8.18 4.77
N THR A 134 -6.51 -7.19 4.57
CA THR A 134 -5.07 -7.32 4.81
C THR A 134 -4.80 -7.56 6.29
N ILE A 135 -5.41 -6.76 7.17
CA ILE A 135 -5.31 -6.91 8.62
C ILE A 135 -5.89 -8.26 9.06
N ALA A 136 -7.03 -8.67 8.51
CA ALA A 136 -7.64 -9.96 8.84
C ALA A 136 -6.68 -11.12 8.51
N TYR A 137 -6.00 -11.06 7.38
CA TYR A 137 -4.99 -12.05 7.01
C TYR A 137 -3.81 -12.07 8.00
N PHE A 138 -3.25 -10.90 8.32
CA PHE A 138 -2.14 -10.82 9.27
C PHE A 138 -2.53 -11.26 10.67
N ARG A 139 -3.75 -10.93 11.09
CA ARG A 139 -4.27 -11.35 12.40
C ARG A 139 -4.29 -12.86 12.54
N ARG A 140 -4.78 -13.57 11.52
CA ARG A 140 -4.76 -15.04 11.51
C ARG A 140 -3.34 -15.59 11.50
N LEU A 141 -2.44 -14.95 10.77
CA LEU A 141 -1.05 -15.41 10.64
C LEU A 141 -0.26 -15.21 11.93
N ILE A 142 -0.47 -14.10 12.64
CA ILE A 142 0.32 -13.69 13.80
C ILE A 142 -0.29 -14.18 15.12
N LEU A 143 -1.60 -14.09 15.25
CA LEU A 143 -2.31 -14.39 16.50
C LEU A 143 -2.99 -15.76 16.51
N GLY A 144 -2.95 -16.45 15.40
CA GLY A 144 -3.62 -17.74 15.24
C GLY A 144 -5.08 -17.58 14.92
#